data_d9dc97693d5e1d439ed3cea6194fbecf
#
_entry.id   d9dc97693d5e1d439ed3cea6194fbecf
#
_cell.length_a   1.000
_cell.length_b   1.000
_cell.length_c   1.000
_cell.angle_alpha   90.00
_cell.angle_beta   90.00
_cell.angle_gamma   90.00
#
_symmetry.space_group_name_H-M   'P 1'
#
loop_
_entity.id
_entity.type
_entity.pdbx_description
1 polymer ?
#
loop_
_entity_poly.entity_id
_entity_poly.type
_entity_poly.pdbx_seq_one_letter_code
_entity_poly.pdbx_strand_id
1 'polypeptide(L)'
;MGLLGRTKTNRFTELLTKQAEFAVEGLSALLQYVNQPDTSLSAQVIRIEKEADEIRRVLIDELNETFVTPIDREDIFALSRAIDDILDYADTTIEEMALLEVRPNKYIQRMVSLLHEAGNEIYQGVLRLDDHPNVAADHAVRAKALENRIETVYREALADLFSKAESIEHIVTILKLRETYRHLSNAADRGDEAANVIGDIVVKKL
;
A
#
# COMPACT_ATOMS: atom_id res chain seq x y z
N MET A 1 29.08 13.67 29.73
CA MET A 1 28.97 12.61 28.69
C MET A 1 27.53 12.12 28.74
N GLY A 2 26.63 12.82 28.01
CA GLY A 2 25.18 12.58 28.05
C GLY A 2 24.86 11.36 27.22
N LEU A 3 24.24 10.37 27.83
CA LEU A 3 23.52 9.33 27.11
C LEU A 3 22.40 10.03 26.30
N LEU A 4 22.56 10.06 24.99
CA LEU A 4 21.50 10.37 24.06
C LEU A 4 20.40 9.31 24.30
N GLY A 5 19.36 9.69 25.04
CA GLY A 5 18.18 8.84 25.25
C GLY A 5 17.57 8.56 23.89
N ARG A 6 17.58 7.30 23.46
CA ARG A 6 16.72 6.83 22.40
C ARG A 6 15.29 7.23 22.79
N THR A 7 14.67 8.11 22.02
CA THR A 7 13.24 8.42 22.16
C THR A 7 12.51 7.08 22.05
N LYS A 8 11.74 6.72 23.08
CA LYS A 8 10.99 5.46 23.07
C LYS A 8 9.87 5.65 22.06
N THR A 9 9.90 4.91 20.95
CA THR A 9 8.83 4.88 19.96
C THR A 9 7.50 4.64 20.66
N ASN A 10 6.49 5.41 20.35
CA ASN A 10 5.18 5.24 20.97
C ASN A 10 4.48 3.99 20.43
N ARG A 11 3.60 3.42 21.22
CA ARG A 11 2.93 2.16 20.92
C ARG A 11 2.11 2.22 19.61
N PHE A 12 1.48 3.36 19.31
CA PHE A 12 0.71 3.53 18.07
C PHE A 12 1.62 3.55 16.85
N THR A 13 2.76 4.22 16.91
CA THR A 13 3.75 4.20 15.83
C THR A 13 4.34 2.79 15.65
N GLU A 14 4.54 2.01 16.71
CA GLU A 14 4.96 0.60 16.61
C GLU A 14 3.93 -0.24 15.84
N LEU A 15 2.63 -0.11 16.17
CA LEU A 15 1.55 -0.85 15.51
C LEU A 15 1.36 -0.42 14.05
N LEU A 16 1.39 0.89 13.77
CA LEU A 16 1.35 1.42 12.41
C LEU A 16 2.55 0.95 11.57
N THR A 17 3.75 0.92 12.17
CA THR A 17 4.96 0.41 11.51
C THR A 17 4.80 -1.07 11.18
N LYS A 18 4.24 -1.86 12.09
CA LYS A 18 4.00 -3.29 11.85
C LYS A 18 2.96 -3.53 10.75
N GLN A 19 1.88 -2.73 10.71
CA GLN A 19 0.91 -2.77 9.60
C GLN A 19 1.59 -2.44 8.26
N ALA A 20 2.40 -1.38 8.20
CA ALA A 20 3.10 -0.99 6.99
C ALA A 20 4.14 -2.04 6.55
N GLU A 21 4.77 -2.76 7.50
CA GLU A 21 5.64 -3.89 7.20
C GLU A 21 4.88 -5.03 6.49
N PHE A 22 3.69 -5.40 6.99
CA PHE A 22 2.84 -6.40 6.34
C PHE A 22 2.37 -5.94 4.95
N ALA A 23 2.03 -4.65 4.77
CA ALA A 23 1.68 -4.13 3.45
C ALA A 23 2.86 -4.30 2.45
N VAL A 24 4.10 -4.02 2.87
CA VAL A 24 5.29 -4.26 2.04
C VAL A 24 5.49 -5.75 1.74
N GLU A 25 5.30 -6.63 2.73
CA GLU A 25 5.41 -8.08 2.53
C GLU A 25 4.36 -8.59 1.52
N GLY A 26 3.11 -8.13 1.63
CA GLY A 26 2.04 -8.46 0.68
C GLY A 26 2.32 -7.96 -0.73
N LEU A 27 2.77 -6.71 -0.87
CA LEU A 27 3.18 -6.14 -2.15
C LEU A 27 4.40 -6.86 -2.74
N SER A 28 5.33 -7.35 -1.91
CA SER A 28 6.46 -8.16 -2.36
C SER A 28 5.99 -9.52 -2.91
N ALA A 29 5.03 -10.16 -2.27
CA ALA A 29 4.44 -11.41 -2.76
C ALA A 29 3.66 -11.18 -4.07
N LEU A 30 2.89 -10.09 -4.18
CA LEU A 30 2.24 -9.69 -5.44
C LEU A 30 3.26 -9.43 -6.55
N LEU A 31 4.38 -8.76 -6.24
CA LEU A 31 5.46 -8.52 -7.21
C LEU A 31 6.09 -9.83 -7.71
N GLN A 32 6.29 -10.79 -6.82
CA GLN A 32 6.76 -12.12 -7.21
C GLN A 32 5.72 -12.83 -8.08
N TYR A 33 4.44 -12.80 -7.71
CA TYR A 33 3.35 -13.42 -8.45
C TYR A 33 3.24 -12.89 -9.88
N VAL A 34 3.30 -11.58 -10.10
CA VAL A 34 3.18 -11.01 -11.45
C VAL A 34 4.40 -11.28 -12.33
N ASN A 35 5.55 -11.61 -11.74
CA ASN A 35 6.74 -12.01 -12.48
C ASN A 35 6.82 -13.52 -12.72
N GLN A 36 6.35 -14.31 -11.76
CA GLN A 36 6.33 -15.76 -11.84
C GLN A 36 5.09 -16.30 -11.09
N PRO A 37 3.94 -16.44 -11.79
CA PRO A 37 2.69 -16.87 -11.16
C PRO A 37 2.81 -18.23 -10.49
N ASP A 38 2.52 -18.28 -9.18
CA ASP A 38 2.48 -19.48 -8.35
C ASP A 38 1.34 -19.37 -7.35
N THR A 39 0.53 -20.41 -7.23
CA THR A 39 -0.60 -20.48 -6.31
C THR A 39 -0.19 -20.38 -4.84
N SER A 40 1.04 -20.75 -4.49
CA SER A 40 1.57 -20.58 -3.14
C SER A 40 1.71 -19.10 -2.74
N LEU A 41 2.00 -18.21 -3.70
CA LEU A 41 2.10 -16.78 -3.48
C LEU A 41 0.74 -16.15 -3.18
N SER A 42 -0.34 -16.61 -3.86
CA SER A 42 -1.71 -16.19 -3.54
C SER A 42 -2.07 -16.56 -2.09
N ALA A 43 -1.82 -17.79 -1.68
CA ALA A 43 -2.06 -18.21 -0.30
C ALA A 43 -1.20 -17.44 0.73
N GLN A 44 -0.01 -16.99 0.32
CA GLN A 44 0.85 -16.16 1.16
C GLN A 44 0.25 -14.77 1.38
N VAL A 45 -0.27 -14.11 0.34
CA VAL A 45 -0.88 -12.76 0.48
C VAL A 45 -2.09 -12.82 1.38
N ILE A 46 -2.99 -13.79 1.20
CA ILE A 46 -4.18 -14.00 2.06
C ILE A 46 -3.76 -14.19 3.54
N ARG A 47 -2.66 -14.87 3.81
CA ARG A 47 -2.17 -15.02 5.19
C ARG A 47 -1.63 -13.71 5.75
N ILE A 48 -0.86 -12.97 4.97
CA ILE A 48 -0.28 -11.68 5.36
C ILE A 48 -1.39 -10.68 5.67
N GLU A 49 -2.44 -10.62 4.83
CA GLU A 49 -3.62 -9.78 5.04
C GLU A 49 -4.29 -10.08 6.40
N LYS A 50 -4.53 -11.36 6.74
CA LYS A 50 -5.12 -11.74 8.03
C LYS A 50 -4.25 -11.37 9.23
N GLU A 51 -2.92 -11.47 9.09
CA GLU A 51 -1.98 -11.06 10.14
C GLU A 51 -1.97 -9.52 10.30
N ALA A 52 -2.07 -8.77 9.20
CA ALA A 52 -2.19 -7.31 9.21
C ALA A 52 -3.50 -6.84 9.86
N ASP A 53 -4.61 -7.48 9.52
CA ASP A 53 -5.94 -7.25 10.10
C ASP A 53 -5.94 -7.44 11.64
N GLU A 54 -5.23 -8.44 12.14
CA GLU A 54 -5.09 -8.64 13.59
C GLU A 54 -4.33 -7.49 14.25
N ILE A 55 -3.25 -7.00 13.63
CA ILE A 55 -2.51 -5.83 14.14
C ILE A 55 -3.39 -4.58 14.11
N ARG A 56 -4.16 -4.38 13.05
CA ARG A 56 -5.12 -3.27 12.96
C ARG A 56 -6.17 -3.33 14.05
N ARG A 57 -6.72 -4.51 14.33
CA ARG A 57 -7.69 -4.72 15.42
C ARG A 57 -7.10 -4.33 16.76
N VAL A 58 -5.88 -4.79 17.07
CA VAL A 58 -5.17 -4.40 18.29
C VAL A 58 -4.96 -2.89 18.36
N LEU A 59 -4.58 -2.25 17.24
CA LEU A 59 -4.40 -0.80 17.19
C LEU A 59 -5.71 -0.04 17.50
N ILE A 60 -6.82 -0.47 16.92
CA ILE A 60 -8.13 0.17 17.13
C ILE A 60 -8.60 -0.04 18.59
N ASP A 61 -8.41 -1.22 19.17
CA ASP A 61 -8.76 -1.50 20.55
C ASP A 61 -7.93 -0.63 21.50
N GLU A 62 -6.61 -0.57 21.34
CA GLU A 62 -5.74 0.32 22.13
C GLU A 62 -6.11 1.81 21.95
N LEU A 63 -6.50 2.20 20.73
CA LEU A 63 -6.96 3.57 20.46
C LEU A 63 -8.25 3.88 21.22
N ASN A 64 -9.19 2.95 21.32
CA ASN A 64 -10.44 3.13 22.04
C ASN A 64 -10.23 3.21 23.55
N GLU A 65 -9.26 2.51 24.10
CA GLU A 65 -8.95 2.47 25.54
C GLU A 65 -8.06 3.65 25.99
N THR A 66 -7.33 4.29 25.07
CA THR A 66 -6.37 5.34 25.41
C THR A 66 -7.04 6.71 25.35
N PHE A 67 -7.03 7.45 26.49
CA PHE A 67 -7.64 8.79 26.55
C PHE A 67 -6.80 9.89 25.91
N VAL A 68 -5.47 9.82 26.03
CA VAL A 68 -4.52 10.80 25.44
C VAL A 68 -3.52 10.07 24.56
N THR A 69 -3.45 10.47 23.30
CA THR A 69 -2.53 9.89 22.30
C THR A 69 -1.46 10.89 21.87
N PRO A 70 -0.23 10.45 21.56
CA PRO A 70 0.88 11.35 21.14
C PRO A 70 0.73 11.84 19.69
N ILE A 71 -0.14 11.24 18.92
CA ILE A 71 -0.56 11.63 17.56
C ILE A 71 -2.10 11.77 17.61
N ASP A 72 -2.68 12.66 16.85
CA ASP A 72 -4.12 12.81 16.79
C ASP A 72 -4.81 11.48 16.45
N ARG A 73 -5.86 11.15 17.18
CA ARG A 73 -6.59 9.89 17.01
C ARG A 73 -7.12 9.69 15.60
N GLU A 74 -7.59 10.77 14.99
CA GLU A 74 -8.10 10.77 13.62
C GLU A 74 -6.99 10.44 12.62
N ASP A 75 -5.78 10.96 12.83
CA ASP A 75 -4.62 10.67 11.99
C ASP A 75 -4.14 9.22 12.16
N ILE A 76 -4.11 8.71 13.40
CA ILE A 76 -3.78 7.29 13.65
C ILE A 76 -4.76 6.38 12.92
N PHE A 77 -6.06 6.66 13.03
CA PHE A 77 -7.10 5.88 12.37
C PHE A 77 -7.02 5.96 10.85
N ALA A 78 -6.85 7.19 10.30
CA ALA A 78 -6.75 7.42 8.87
C ALA A 78 -5.52 6.74 8.25
N LEU A 79 -4.35 6.84 8.91
CA LEU A 79 -3.13 6.19 8.44
C LEU A 79 -3.24 4.67 8.47
N SER A 80 -3.75 4.12 9.59
CA SER A 80 -3.98 2.68 9.72
C SER A 80 -4.90 2.15 8.62
N ARG A 81 -6.00 2.87 8.33
CA ARG A 81 -6.94 2.51 7.27
C ARG A 81 -6.31 2.56 5.89
N ALA A 82 -5.56 3.63 5.57
CA ALA A 82 -4.95 3.78 4.26
C ALA A 82 -3.89 2.69 3.99
N ILE A 83 -3.11 2.30 5.02
CA ILE A 83 -2.14 1.20 4.93
C ILE A 83 -2.85 -0.15 4.69
N ASP A 84 -3.94 -0.40 5.40
CA ASP A 84 -4.77 -1.58 5.27
C ASP A 84 -5.36 -1.71 3.87
N ASP A 85 -5.98 -0.64 3.38
CA ASP A 85 -6.58 -0.58 2.05
C ASP A 85 -5.55 -0.90 0.91
N ILE A 86 -4.26 -0.57 1.09
CA ILE A 86 -3.20 -0.95 0.13
C ILE A 86 -3.06 -2.47 0.04
N LEU A 87 -3.05 -3.15 1.18
CA LEU A 87 -2.90 -4.61 1.24
C LEU A 87 -4.16 -5.30 0.74
N ASP A 88 -5.35 -4.80 1.09
CA ASP A 88 -6.64 -5.30 0.59
C ASP A 88 -6.70 -5.29 -0.95
N TYR A 89 -6.24 -4.20 -1.58
CA TYR A 89 -6.16 -4.13 -3.03
C TYR A 89 -5.11 -5.08 -3.63
N ALA A 90 -4.02 -5.35 -2.92
CA ALA A 90 -3.02 -6.32 -3.36
C ALA A 90 -3.59 -7.74 -3.34
N ASP A 91 -4.30 -8.10 -2.27
CA ASP A 91 -4.99 -9.39 -2.12
C ASP A 91 -6.09 -9.55 -3.19
N THR A 92 -7.00 -8.58 -3.30
CA THR A 92 -8.04 -8.56 -4.34
C THR A 92 -7.46 -8.71 -5.74
N THR A 93 -6.32 -8.06 -6.03
CA THR A 93 -5.67 -8.14 -7.35
C THR A 93 -5.23 -9.57 -7.67
N ILE A 94 -4.61 -10.27 -6.71
CA ILE A 94 -4.18 -11.67 -6.90
C ILE A 94 -5.39 -12.60 -7.06
N GLU A 95 -6.40 -12.45 -6.19
CA GLU A 95 -7.60 -13.29 -6.24
C GLU A 95 -8.34 -13.12 -7.56
N GLU A 96 -8.56 -11.90 -8.02
CA GLU A 96 -9.25 -11.65 -9.29
C GLU A 96 -8.42 -12.08 -10.50
N MET A 97 -7.09 -11.88 -10.49
CA MET A 97 -6.25 -12.39 -11.56
C MET A 97 -6.34 -13.91 -11.69
N ALA A 98 -6.38 -14.63 -10.56
CA ALA A 98 -6.56 -16.08 -10.55
C ALA A 98 -7.96 -16.48 -11.01
N LEU A 99 -9.01 -15.84 -10.45
CA LEU A 99 -10.42 -16.14 -10.78
C LEU A 99 -10.76 -15.86 -12.24
N LEU A 100 -10.28 -14.75 -12.79
CA LEU A 100 -10.55 -14.30 -14.14
C LEU A 100 -9.53 -14.84 -15.17
N GLU A 101 -8.56 -15.65 -14.73
CA GLU A 101 -7.47 -16.17 -15.57
C GLU A 101 -6.68 -15.07 -16.28
N VAL A 102 -6.46 -13.93 -15.60
CA VAL A 102 -5.67 -12.82 -16.13
C VAL A 102 -4.18 -13.16 -16.05
N ARG A 103 -3.51 -13.15 -17.18
CA ARG A 103 -2.04 -13.30 -17.23
C ARG A 103 -1.36 -11.96 -17.02
N PRO A 104 -0.33 -11.89 -16.15
CA PRO A 104 0.48 -10.68 -15.99
C PRO A 104 1.05 -10.21 -17.33
N ASN A 105 1.02 -8.90 -17.56
CA ASN A 105 1.64 -8.27 -18.70
C ASN A 105 2.57 -7.13 -18.25
N LYS A 106 3.26 -6.51 -19.22
CA LYS A 106 4.24 -5.44 -18.95
C LYS A 106 3.69 -4.27 -18.11
N TYR A 107 2.39 -3.93 -18.26
CA TYR A 107 1.77 -2.84 -17.51
C TYR A 107 1.49 -3.25 -16.08
N ILE A 108 0.91 -4.43 -15.85
CA ILE A 108 0.69 -4.99 -14.51
C ILE A 108 2.03 -5.10 -13.77
N GLN A 109 3.05 -5.68 -14.38
CA GLN A 109 4.38 -5.82 -13.78
C GLN A 109 4.98 -4.46 -13.39
N ARG A 110 4.85 -3.45 -14.27
CA ARG A 110 5.37 -2.10 -14.01
C ARG A 110 4.59 -1.39 -12.90
N MET A 111 3.26 -1.48 -12.89
CA MET A 111 2.42 -0.89 -11.83
C MET A 111 2.73 -1.52 -10.48
N VAL A 112 2.81 -2.85 -10.40
CA VAL A 112 3.11 -3.57 -9.16
C VAL A 112 4.51 -3.27 -8.65
N SER A 113 5.52 -3.16 -9.54
CA SER A 113 6.87 -2.73 -9.14
C SER A 113 6.88 -1.34 -8.50
N LEU A 114 6.19 -0.38 -9.10
CA LEU A 114 6.08 0.97 -8.56
C LEU A 114 5.26 1.02 -7.26
N LEU A 115 4.21 0.21 -7.16
CA LEU A 115 3.39 0.10 -5.95
C LEU A 115 4.19 -0.49 -4.78
N HIS A 116 5.01 -1.50 -5.03
CA HIS A 116 5.93 -2.04 -4.03
C HIS A 116 6.97 -0.99 -3.58
N GLU A 117 7.53 -0.19 -4.51
CA GLU A 117 8.40 0.92 -4.17
C GLU A 117 7.67 1.96 -3.29
N ALA A 118 6.41 2.32 -3.63
CA ALA A 118 5.60 3.25 -2.86
C ALA A 118 5.29 2.72 -1.45
N GLY A 119 4.94 1.44 -1.32
CA GLY A 119 4.74 0.78 -0.03
C GLY A 119 5.99 0.86 0.86
N ASN A 120 7.18 0.65 0.29
CA ASN A 120 8.44 0.81 1.02
C ASN A 120 8.66 2.27 1.49
N GLU A 121 8.36 3.27 0.66
CA GLU A 121 8.45 4.67 1.08
C GLU A 121 7.47 4.99 2.21
N ILE A 122 6.23 4.47 2.17
CA ILE A 122 5.25 4.63 3.25
C ILE A 122 5.78 3.97 4.54
N TYR A 123 6.25 2.73 4.47
CA TYR A 123 6.86 2.04 5.61
C TYR A 123 7.99 2.84 6.24
N GLN A 124 8.92 3.35 5.43
CA GLN A 124 10.02 4.19 5.93
C GLN A 124 9.53 5.51 6.52
N GLY A 125 8.48 6.12 5.95
CA GLY A 125 7.84 7.32 6.49
C GLY A 125 7.26 7.07 7.88
N VAL A 126 6.48 6.00 8.05
CA VAL A 126 5.90 5.62 9.35
C VAL A 126 6.99 5.33 10.39
N LEU A 127 8.02 4.58 10.02
CA LEU A 127 9.15 4.24 10.89
C LEU A 127 9.89 5.48 11.42
N ARG A 128 9.83 6.61 10.71
CA ARG A 128 10.53 7.86 11.08
C ARG A 128 9.65 8.91 11.78
N LEU A 129 8.36 8.64 11.93
CA LEU A 129 7.41 9.64 12.47
C LEU A 129 7.77 10.19 13.84
N ASP A 130 8.33 9.37 14.72
CA ASP A 130 8.65 9.80 16.09
C ASP A 130 10.04 10.45 16.21
N ASP A 131 11.06 9.87 15.58
CA ASP A 131 12.45 10.26 15.79
C ASP A 131 12.94 11.27 14.75
N HIS A 132 12.40 11.23 13.53
CA HIS A 132 12.89 12.03 12.40
C HIS A 132 11.73 12.51 11.49
N PRO A 133 10.82 13.38 11.98
CA PRO A 133 9.62 13.77 11.25
C PRO A 133 9.92 14.40 9.87
N ASN A 134 10.98 15.19 9.73
CA ASN A 134 11.36 15.74 8.42
C ASN A 134 11.74 14.64 7.41
N VAL A 135 12.40 13.56 7.86
CA VAL A 135 12.73 12.41 7.01
C VAL A 135 11.45 11.62 6.66
N ALA A 136 10.49 11.52 7.59
CA ALA A 136 9.19 10.96 7.31
C ALA A 136 8.45 11.72 6.20
N ALA A 137 8.49 13.07 6.24
CA ALA A 137 7.91 13.90 5.18
C ALA A 137 8.60 13.69 3.83
N ASP A 138 9.91 13.53 3.78
CA ASP A 138 10.64 13.24 2.54
C ASP A 138 10.23 11.89 1.94
N HIS A 139 9.97 10.87 2.76
CA HIS A 139 9.44 9.59 2.32
C HIS A 139 8.02 9.73 1.77
N ALA A 140 7.15 10.49 2.44
CA ALA A 140 5.80 10.77 1.96
C ALA A 140 5.81 11.45 0.58
N VAL A 141 6.67 12.44 0.35
CA VAL A 141 6.83 13.10 -0.97
C VAL A 141 7.26 12.09 -2.04
N ARG A 142 8.16 11.16 -1.73
CA ARG A 142 8.59 10.12 -2.69
C ARG A 142 7.47 9.13 -3.00
N ALA A 143 6.67 8.72 -2.00
CA ALA A 143 5.51 7.85 -2.21
C ALA A 143 4.51 8.50 -3.18
N LYS A 144 4.19 9.79 -3.01
CA LYS A 144 3.32 10.56 -3.91
C LYS A 144 3.87 10.63 -5.35
N ALA A 145 5.19 10.80 -5.51
CA ALA A 145 5.81 10.80 -6.82
C ALA A 145 5.69 9.42 -7.52
N LEU A 146 5.67 8.33 -6.75
CA LEU A 146 5.48 6.98 -7.27
C LEU A 146 4.03 6.74 -7.69
N GLU A 147 3.03 7.23 -6.92
CA GLU A 147 1.62 7.22 -7.32
C GLU A 147 1.42 7.89 -8.68
N ASN A 148 1.91 9.10 -8.89
CA ASN A 148 1.82 9.80 -10.18
C ASN A 148 2.44 9.01 -11.35
N ARG A 149 3.50 8.22 -11.08
CA ARG A 149 4.08 7.30 -12.08
C ARG A 149 3.18 6.11 -12.37
N ILE A 150 2.52 5.55 -11.34
CA ILE A 150 1.54 4.45 -11.50
C ILE A 150 0.37 4.93 -12.33
N GLU A 151 -0.18 6.11 -12.04
CA GLU A 151 -1.29 6.70 -12.79
C GLU A 151 -0.92 6.95 -14.26
N THR A 152 0.34 7.34 -14.53
CA THR A 152 0.84 7.45 -15.91
C THR A 152 0.83 6.11 -16.62
N VAL A 153 1.33 5.04 -15.98
CA VAL A 153 1.34 3.67 -16.52
C VAL A 153 -0.09 3.15 -16.73
N TYR A 154 -1.01 3.45 -15.80
CA TYR A 154 -2.41 3.11 -15.90
C TYR A 154 -3.07 3.72 -17.16
N ARG A 155 -2.84 5.03 -17.40
CA ARG A 155 -3.35 5.70 -18.61
C ARG A 155 -2.74 5.14 -19.90
N GLU A 156 -1.44 4.85 -19.92
CA GLU A 156 -0.79 4.17 -21.04
C GLU A 156 -1.42 2.78 -21.30
N ALA A 157 -1.65 2.01 -20.23
CA ALA A 157 -2.26 0.69 -20.30
C ALA A 157 -3.69 0.75 -20.86
N LEU A 158 -4.51 1.72 -20.42
CA LEU A 158 -5.86 1.92 -20.94
C LEU A 158 -5.85 2.33 -22.42
N ALA A 159 -4.97 3.25 -22.81
CA ALA A 159 -4.86 3.68 -24.21
C ALA A 159 -4.50 2.50 -25.14
N ASP A 160 -3.55 1.65 -24.73
CA ASP A 160 -3.16 0.46 -25.49
C ASP A 160 -4.32 -0.57 -25.52
N LEU A 161 -4.95 -0.81 -24.35
CA LEU A 161 -6.02 -1.78 -24.17
C LEU A 161 -7.24 -1.52 -25.07
N PHE A 162 -7.66 -0.26 -25.19
CA PHE A 162 -8.83 0.14 -25.98
C PHE A 162 -8.52 0.52 -27.44
N SER A 163 -7.25 0.42 -27.85
CA SER A 163 -6.84 0.81 -29.21
C SER A 163 -7.44 -0.09 -30.31
N LYS A 164 -7.75 -1.35 -30.01
CA LYS A 164 -8.29 -2.34 -30.96
C LYS A 164 -9.20 -3.35 -30.26
N ALA A 165 -10.47 -3.37 -30.61
CA ALA A 165 -11.40 -4.42 -30.24
C ALA A 165 -11.76 -5.23 -31.50
N GLU A 166 -11.22 -6.44 -31.66
CA GLU A 166 -11.31 -7.23 -32.90
C GLU A 166 -12.36 -8.33 -32.83
N SER A 167 -12.73 -8.79 -31.62
CA SER A 167 -13.72 -9.86 -31.40
C SER A 167 -14.40 -9.70 -30.04
N ILE A 168 -15.46 -10.51 -29.79
CA ILE A 168 -16.15 -10.57 -28.50
C ILE A 168 -15.21 -11.10 -27.42
N GLU A 169 -14.42 -12.11 -27.72
CA GLU A 169 -13.41 -12.68 -26.80
C GLU A 169 -12.38 -11.65 -26.41
N HIS A 170 -11.98 -10.79 -27.38
CA HIS A 170 -11.06 -9.69 -27.11
C HIS A 170 -11.70 -8.64 -26.19
N ILE A 171 -13.00 -8.32 -26.36
CA ILE A 171 -13.72 -7.41 -25.45
C ILE A 171 -13.76 -7.99 -24.02
N VAL A 172 -14.00 -9.29 -23.86
CA VAL A 172 -13.96 -9.92 -22.52
C VAL A 172 -12.57 -9.80 -21.89
N THR A 173 -11.51 -9.99 -22.67
CA THR A 173 -10.13 -9.81 -22.20
C THR A 173 -9.85 -8.35 -21.79
N ILE A 174 -10.34 -7.38 -22.58
CA ILE A 174 -10.26 -5.95 -22.24
C ILE A 174 -10.90 -5.66 -20.89
N LEU A 175 -12.12 -6.19 -20.64
CA LEU A 175 -12.82 -5.95 -19.37
C LEU A 175 -12.06 -6.54 -18.17
N LYS A 176 -11.54 -7.76 -18.29
CA LYS A 176 -10.74 -8.42 -17.24
C LYS A 176 -9.46 -7.61 -16.91
N LEU A 177 -8.70 -7.24 -17.92
CA LEU A 177 -7.46 -6.45 -17.75
C LEU A 177 -7.74 -5.05 -17.19
N ARG A 178 -8.82 -4.39 -17.65
CA ARG A 178 -9.23 -3.08 -17.12
C ARG A 178 -9.50 -3.15 -15.62
N GLU A 179 -10.13 -4.22 -15.14
CA GLU A 179 -10.42 -4.40 -13.73
C GLU A 179 -9.12 -4.54 -12.91
N THR A 180 -8.21 -5.39 -13.35
CA THR A 180 -6.89 -5.55 -12.71
C THR A 180 -6.12 -4.21 -12.67
N TYR A 181 -6.09 -3.46 -13.77
CA TYR A 181 -5.42 -2.14 -13.79
C TYR A 181 -6.06 -1.16 -12.83
N ARG A 182 -7.41 -1.17 -12.71
CA ARG A 182 -8.15 -0.31 -11.79
C ARG A 182 -7.83 -0.62 -10.33
N HIS A 183 -7.72 -1.89 -9.95
CA HIS A 183 -7.33 -2.27 -8.59
C HIS A 183 -5.92 -1.78 -8.24
N LEU A 184 -4.98 -1.91 -9.16
CA LEU A 184 -3.61 -1.41 -8.96
C LEU A 184 -3.55 0.12 -8.87
N SER A 185 -4.35 0.84 -9.66
CA SER A 185 -4.48 2.30 -9.55
C SER A 185 -5.10 2.71 -8.22
N ASN A 186 -6.19 2.04 -7.79
CA ASN A 186 -6.82 2.31 -6.49
C ASN A 186 -5.88 2.03 -5.31
N ALA A 187 -5.05 0.98 -5.39
CA ALA A 187 -4.03 0.72 -4.37
C ALA A 187 -3.01 1.87 -4.29
N ALA A 188 -2.64 2.46 -5.42
CA ALA A 188 -1.75 3.62 -5.45
C ALA A 188 -2.40 4.87 -4.84
N ASP A 189 -3.70 5.10 -5.09
CA ASP A 189 -4.47 6.18 -4.46
C ASP A 189 -4.48 6.04 -2.92
N ARG A 190 -4.58 4.81 -2.39
CA ARG A 190 -4.47 4.56 -0.95
C ARG A 190 -3.07 4.87 -0.43
N GLY A 191 -2.05 4.58 -1.24
CA GLY A 191 -0.67 4.99 -0.95
C GLY A 191 -0.49 6.50 -0.87
N ASP A 192 -1.11 7.26 -1.78
CA ASP A 192 -1.12 8.73 -1.73
C ASP A 192 -1.84 9.25 -0.48
N GLU A 193 -2.98 8.64 -0.12
CA GLU A 193 -3.70 8.98 1.10
C GLU A 193 -2.85 8.74 2.36
N ALA A 194 -2.16 7.59 2.46
CA ALA A 194 -1.24 7.32 3.56
C ALA A 194 -0.10 8.35 3.62
N ALA A 195 0.47 8.72 2.48
CA ALA A 195 1.50 9.74 2.40
C ALA A 195 1.00 11.13 2.83
N ASN A 196 -0.23 11.52 2.48
CA ASN A 196 -0.86 12.75 2.94
C ASN A 196 -0.99 12.77 4.46
N VAL A 197 -1.50 11.69 5.07
CA VAL A 197 -1.64 11.60 6.53
C VAL A 197 -0.29 11.65 7.24
N ILE A 198 0.76 11.00 6.70
CA ILE A 198 2.13 11.14 7.23
C ILE A 198 2.56 12.61 7.21
N GLY A 199 2.31 13.33 6.11
CA GLY A 199 2.60 14.75 5.99
C GLY A 199 1.86 15.59 7.04
N ASP A 200 0.58 15.34 7.24
CA ASP A 200 -0.27 16.05 8.23
C ASP A 200 0.22 15.81 9.66
N ILE A 201 0.57 14.57 10.02
CA ILE A 201 1.17 14.24 11.32
C ILE A 201 2.47 15.01 11.52
N VAL A 202 3.34 15.08 10.51
CA VAL A 202 4.60 15.80 10.59
C VAL A 202 4.37 17.29 10.83
N VAL A 203 3.45 17.92 10.09
CA VAL A 203 3.13 19.36 10.26
C VAL A 203 2.60 19.65 11.66
N LYS A 204 1.81 18.77 12.25
CA LYS A 204 1.28 18.92 13.61
C LYS A 204 2.34 18.70 14.72
N LYS A 205 3.43 18.00 14.41
CA LYS A 205 4.53 17.74 15.34
C LYS A 205 5.60 18.85 15.36
N LEU A 206 5.68 19.70 14.33
CA LEU A 206 6.63 20.81 14.21
C LEU A 206 6.08 22.08 14.82
#